data_c13e208111fd15238d64133aa09a0548
#
_entry.id   c13e208111fd15238d64133aa09a0548
#
_cell.length_a   1.000
_cell.length_b   1.000
_cell.length_c   1.000
_cell.angle_alpha   90.00
_cell.angle_beta   90.00
_cell.angle_gamma   90.00
#
_symmetry.space_group_name_H-M   'P 1'
#
loop_
_entity.id
_entity.type
_entity.pdbx_description
1 polymer ?
#
loop_
_entity_poly.entity_id
_entity_poly.type
_entity_poly.pdbx_seq_one_letter_code
_entity_poly.pdbx_strand_id
1 'polypeptide(L)'
;MLYKLKKSAFKFTNFKEPLLSPFEKLFNIFKELIIHTSGDFDEAIDWLRELDKEYQLTDENYTIDDFINDLLSKGYISKQIQAGEEKTKISSKTERLLRKHVLKHLFGKLKKTKKGNHKTKFSSSGVDDNLNIKGFEYGDPLDRILLTESLKNAIISSGENDLTLKKEDIVVWDSNHNSQMSTVLMIDVSHSMILYGEDRITPAKKVAMALVEYIKTKFPKDTIDILSFGD
;
A
#
# COMPACT_ATOMS: atom_id res chain seq x y z
N MET A 1 -21.55 31.84 34.18
CA MET A 1 -21.28 30.66 33.35
C MET A 1 -19.85 30.75 32.84
N LEU A 2 -18.90 30.12 33.55
CA LEU A 2 -17.44 30.26 33.34
C LEU A 2 -17.01 29.18 32.35
N TYR A 3 -16.62 29.62 31.15
CA TYR A 3 -15.96 28.75 30.14
C TYR A 3 -14.56 28.36 30.66
N LYS A 4 -14.40 27.10 31.08
CA LYS A 4 -13.08 26.49 31.30
C LYS A 4 -12.36 26.35 29.98
N LEU A 5 -11.44 27.26 29.65
CA LEU A 5 -10.42 27.09 28.64
C LEU A 5 -9.56 25.88 29.02
N LYS A 6 -9.69 24.78 28.22
CA LYS A 6 -8.71 23.68 28.28
C LYS A 6 -7.36 24.22 27.86
N LYS A 7 -6.45 24.44 28.81
CA LYS A 7 -5.03 24.66 28.53
C LYS A 7 -4.50 23.40 27.82
N SER A 8 -4.29 23.49 26.53
CA SER A 8 -3.46 22.52 25.81
C SER A 8 -2.02 22.74 26.27
N ALA A 9 -1.58 21.97 27.23
CA ALA A 9 -0.21 22.00 27.67
C ALA A 9 0.67 21.38 26.54
N PHE A 10 1.47 22.21 25.90
CA PHE A 10 2.57 21.73 25.07
C PHE A 10 3.59 21.06 26.00
N LYS A 11 3.75 19.75 25.87
CA LYS A 11 4.75 18.99 26.58
C LYS A 11 6.03 19.03 25.75
N PHE A 12 6.97 19.88 26.12
CA PHE A 12 8.32 19.83 25.54
C PHE A 12 9.00 18.58 26.09
N THR A 13 9.17 17.59 25.22
CA THR A 13 10.02 16.44 25.48
C THR A 13 11.34 16.69 24.77
N ASN A 14 12.46 16.52 25.45
CA ASN A 14 13.75 16.49 24.80
C ASN A 14 13.71 15.38 23.73
N PHE A 15 13.84 15.77 22.47
CA PHE A 15 14.00 14.82 21.38
C PHE A 15 15.33 14.11 21.60
N LYS A 16 15.29 12.88 22.11
CA LYS A 16 16.43 11.99 22.07
C LYS A 16 16.42 11.36 20.68
N GLU A 17 17.39 11.69 19.86
CA GLU A 17 17.62 10.93 18.63
C GLU A 17 17.70 9.45 19.00
N PRO A 18 16.90 8.58 18.35
CA PRO A 18 17.02 7.15 18.57
C PRO A 18 18.48 6.79 18.23
N LEU A 19 19.16 6.12 19.16
CA LEU A 19 20.50 5.55 18.92
C LEU A 19 20.35 4.49 17.83
N LEU A 20 20.51 4.91 16.58
CA LEU A 20 20.54 4.01 15.45
C LEU A 20 21.85 3.24 15.46
N SER A 21 21.77 1.94 15.25
CA SER A 21 22.98 1.12 15.04
C SER A 21 23.72 1.60 13.77
N PRO A 22 25.06 1.38 13.68
CA PRO A 22 25.82 1.72 12.46
C PRO A 22 25.17 1.16 11.20
N PHE A 23 24.69 -0.09 11.27
CA PHE A 23 23.93 -0.70 10.18
C PHE A 23 22.67 0.10 9.79
N GLU A 24 21.87 0.52 10.75
CA GLU A 24 20.62 1.25 10.46
C GLU A 24 20.88 2.62 9.85
N LYS A 25 21.95 3.30 10.26
CA LYS A 25 22.37 4.57 9.67
C LYS A 25 22.72 4.39 8.19
N LEU A 26 23.62 3.48 7.87
CA LEU A 26 24.02 3.18 6.49
C LEU A 26 22.86 2.63 5.66
N PHE A 27 22.01 1.80 6.25
CA PHE A 27 20.85 1.24 5.57
C PHE A 27 19.80 2.32 5.21
N ASN A 28 19.66 3.36 6.00
CA ASN A 28 18.78 4.48 5.67
C ASN A 28 19.31 5.25 4.45
N ILE A 29 20.61 5.52 4.38
CA ILE A 29 21.25 6.18 3.24
C ILE A 29 21.16 5.25 2.00
N PHE A 30 21.51 3.99 2.16
CA PHE A 30 21.45 3.00 1.09
C PHE A 30 20.07 2.88 0.44
N LYS A 31 18.96 2.98 1.23
CA LYS A 31 17.60 2.97 0.68
C LYS A 31 17.33 4.15 -0.28
N GLU A 32 17.86 5.31 0.01
CA GLU A 32 17.71 6.44 -0.90
C GLU A 32 18.57 6.26 -2.15
N LEU A 33 19.82 5.83 -1.98
CA LEU A 33 20.73 5.60 -3.10
C LEU A 33 20.18 4.54 -4.07
N ILE A 34 19.70 3.41 -3.56
CA ILE A 34 19.16 2.33 -4.40
C ILE A 34 17.94 2.76 -5.20
N ILE A 35 17.18 3.74 -4.72
CA ILE A 35 16.05 4.33 -5.47
C ILE A 35 16.60 5.21 -6.60
N HIS A 36 17.63 6.00 -6.34
CA HIS A 36 18.27 6.85 -7.35
C HIS A 36 18.93 6.03 -8.46
N THR A 37 19.67 4.96 -8.12
CA THR A 37 20.32 4.06 -9.07
C THR A 37 19.38 3.04 -9.73
N SER A 38 18.05 3.21 -9.55
CA SER A 38 17.04 2.33 -10.15
C SER A 38 17.14 0.86 -9.75
N GLY A 39 17.71 0.59 -8.59
CA GLY A 39 17.90 -0.77 -8.08
C GLY A 39 19.26 -1.37 -8.41
N ASP A 40 20.15 -0.62 -9.06
CA ASP A 40 21.52 -1.06 -9.28
C ASP A 40 22.30 -1.03 -7.96
N PHE A 41 22.69 -2.22 -7.51
CA PHE A 41 23.37 -2.39 -6.23
C PHE A 41 24.81 -1.87 -6.29
N ASP A 42 25.52 -2.17 -7.37
CA ASP A 42 26.95 -1.86 -7.49
C ASP A 42 27.14 -0.34 -7.58
N GLU A 43 26.34 0.34 -8.40
CA GLU A 43 26.32 1.80 -8.47
C GLU A 43 25.94 2.44 -7.13
N ALA A 44 24.94 1.90 -6.43
CA ALA A 44 24.52 2.42 -5.12
C ALA A 44 25.63 2.29 -4.06
N ILE A 45 26.40 1.20 -4.09
CA ILE A 45 27.55 1.01 -3.18
C ILE A 45 28.71 1.94 -3.53
N ASP A 46 28.96 2.17 -4.80
CA ASP A 46 30.00 3.11 -5.22
C ASP A 46 29.69 4.53 -4.75
N TRP A 47 28.43 4.97 -4.89
CA TRP A 47 27.99 6.25 -4.34
C TRP A 47 28.07 6.29 -2.80
N LEU A 48 27.75 5.18 -2.14
CA LEU A 48 27.88 5.10 -0.68
C LEU A 48 29.35 5.23 -0.22
N ARG A 49 30.28 4.63 -0.97
CA ARG A 49 31.73 4.75 -0.71
C ARG A 49 32.24 6.17 -0.92
N GLU A 50 31.72 6.88 -1.93
CA GLU A 50 32.06 8.30 -2.14
C GLU A 50 31.55 9.17 -1.00
N LEU A 51 30.29 8.97 -0.59
CA LEU A 51 29.73 9.67 0.57
C LEU A 51 30.49 9.37 1.86
N ASP A 52 30.94 8.14 2.04
CA ASP A 52 31.73 7.77 3.23
C ASP A 52 33.09 8.50 3.29
N LYS A 53 33.74 8.67 2.14
CA LYS A 53 34.98 9.46 2.07
C LYS A 53 34.79 10.92 2.43
N GLU A 54 33.64 11.50 2.08
CA GLU A 54 33.35 12.91 2.32
C GLU A 54 32.81 13.16 3.74
N TYR A 55 31.89 12.29 4.22
CA TYR A 55 31.15 12.50 5.45
C TYR A 55 31.54 11.61 6.60
N GLN A 56 32.50 10.69 6.41
CA GLN A 56 32.96 9.73 7.43
C GLN A 56 31.79 9.00 8.11
N LEU A 57 30.97 8.33 7.26
CA LEU A 57 29.77 7.62 7.70
C LEU A 57 30.08 6.33 8.46
N THR A 58 31.26 5.75 8.18
CA THR A 58 31.80 4.53 8.81
C THR A 58 32.90 4.87 9.80
N ASP A 59 33.26 3.92 10.64
CA ASP A 59 34.34 3.98 11.59
C ASP A 59 35.24 2.72 11.50
N GLU A 60 36.31 2.66 12.28
CA GLU A 60 37.24 1.51 12.30
C GLU A 60 36.56 0.20 12.74
N ASN A 61 35.42 0.28 13.46
CA ASN A 61 34.72 -0.89 13.98
C ASN A 61 33.63 -1.40 13.02
N TYR A 62 33.17 -0.56 12.07
CA TYR A 62 32.11 -0.92 11.15
C TYR A 62 32.33 -0.26 9.79
N THR A 63 32.80 -1.04 8.84
CA THR A 63 33.14 -0.60 7.48
C THR A 63 31.98 -0.82 6.49
N ILE A 64 32.10 -0.28 5.25
CA ILE A 64 31.15 -0.56 4.18
C ILE A 64 31.14 -2.06 3.81
N ASP A 65 32.26 -2.74 3.89
CA ASP A 65 32.33 -4.17 3.59
C ASP A 65 31.61 -4.99 4.68
N ASP A 66 31.67 -4.58 5.96
CA ASP A 66 30.84 -5.15 7.03
C ASP A 66 29.36 -4.91 6.77
N PHE A 67 29.00 -3.72 6.28
CA PHE A 67 27.63 -3.41 5.89
C PHE A 67 27.14 -4.30 4.76
N ILE A 68 27.95 -4.56 3.72
CA ILE A 68 27.61 -5.46 2.62
C ILE A 68 27.40 -6.90 3.13
N ASN A 69 28.28 -7.38 4.01
CA ASN A 69 28.16 -8.69 4.63
C ASN A 69 26.89 -8.79 5.48
N ASP A 70 26.55 -7.74 6.20
CA ASP A 70 25.31 -7.65 6.95
C ASP A 70 24.07 -7.66 6.04
N LEU A 71 24.11 -6.97 4.88
CA LEU A 71 23.02 -7.01 3.90
C LEU A 71 22.80 -8.44 3.36
N LEU A 72 23.89 -9.17 3.09
CA LEU A 72 23.82 -10.56 2.65
C LEU A 72 23.27 -11.47 3.75
N SER A 73 23.83 -11.40 4.96
CA SER A 73 23.42 -12.25 6.09
C SER A 73 21.97 -12.06 6.49
N LYS A 74 21.48 -10.83 6.43
CA LYS A 74 20.10 -10.47 6.72
C LYS A 74 19.13 -10.70 5.54
N GLY A 75 19.66 -11.14 4.38
CA GLY A 75 18.88 -11.45 3.18
C GLY A 75 18.26 -10.23 2.50
N TYR A 76 18.93 -9.08 2.58
CA TYR A 76 18.51 -7.88 1.86
C TYR A 76 19.01 -7.88 0.40
N ILE A 77 20.12 -8.55 0.14
CA ILE A 77 20.69 -8.74 -1.18
C ILE A 77 20.97 -10.21 -1.42
N SER A 78 21.08 -10.59 -2.69
CA SER A 78 21.42 -11.95 -3.11
C SER A 78 22.42 -11.90 -4.25
N LYS A 79 23.37 -12.82 -4.24
CA LYS A 79 24.31 -13.01 -5.33
C LYS A 79 23.69 -13.97 -6.36
N GLN A 80 23.72 -13.59 -7.61
CA GLN A 80 23.24 -14.39 -8.73
C GLN A 80 24.35 -14.50 -9.78
N ILE A 81 24.55 -15.70 -10.30
CA ILE A 81 25.46 -15.90 -11.43
C ILE A 81 24.65 -15.70 -12.70
N GLN A 82 24.94 -14.66 -13.45
CA GLN A 82 24.31 -14.35 -14.74
C GLN A 82 25.39 -14.25 -15.82
N ALA A 83 25.29 -15.09 -16.83
CA ALA A 83 26.28 -15.17 -17.94
C ALA A 83 27.74 -15.40 -17.50
N GLY A 84 27.96 -16.10 -16.37
CA GLY A 84 29.29 -16.37 -15.85
C GLY A 84 29.88 -15.28 -14.94
N GLU A 85 29.18 -14.17 -14.77
CA GLU A 85 29.55 -13.09 -13.84
C GLU A 85 28.68 -13.13 -12.58
N GLU A 86 29.32 -12.89 -11.43
CA GLU A 86 28.61 -12.77 -10.16
C GLU A 86 28.01 -11.36 -10.05
N LYS A 87 26.67 -11.25 -10.15
CA LYS A 87 25.96 -9.98 -9.96
C LYS A 87 25.17 -10.00 -8.66
N THR A 88 25.30 -8.92 -7.92
CA THR A 88 24.53 -8.70 -6.70
C THR A 88 23.21 -8.00 -7.04
N LYS A 89 22.11 -8.56 -6.58
CA LYS A 89 20.76 -7.98 -6.76
C LYS A 89 20.06 -7.77 -5.43
N ILE A 90 19.23 -6.75 -5.37
CA ILE A 90 18.35 -6.54 -4.23
C ILE A 90 17.31 -7.67 -4.14
N SER A 91 17.03 -8.11 -2.93
CA SER A 91 16.02 -9.15 -2.71
C SER A 91 14.59 -8.57 -2.71
N SER A 92 13.59 -9.42 -2.97
CA SER A 92 12.17 -9.04 -2.85
C SER A 92 11.80 -8.48 -1.47
N LYS A 93 12.54 -8.88 -0.43
CA LYS A 93 12.43 -8.32 0.93
C LYS A 93 12.81 -6.85 0.93
N THR A 94 13.94 -6.50 0.30
CA THR A 94 14.42 -5.12 0.17
C THR A 94 13.46 -4.28 -0.67
N GLU A 95 13.02 -4.77 -1.81
CA GLU A 95 12.04 -4.07 -2.63
C GLU A 95 10.76 -3.72 -1.85
N ARG A 96 10.26 -4.67 -1.06
CA ARG A 96 9.08 -4.44 -0.22
C ARG A 96 9.35 -3.38 0.86
N LEU A 97 10.54 -3.38 1.45
CA LEU A 97 10.95 -2.37 2.43
C LEU A 97 11.08 -0.98 1.79
N LEU A 98 11.65 -0.90 0.59
CA LEU A 98 11.76 0.35 -0.16
C LEU A 98 10.38 0.93 -0.46
N ARG A 99 9.45 0.14 -1.00
CA ARG A 99 8.08 0.59 -1.25
C ARG A 99 7.40 1.11 0.01
N LYS A 100 7.53 0.40 1.13
CA LYS A 100 6.99 0.85 2.43
C LYS A 100 7.66 2.11 2.95
N HIS A 101 8.96 2.24 2.76
CA HIS A 101 9.71 3.43 3.16
C HIS A 101 9.20 4.66 2.39
N VAL A 102 9.13 4.57 1.08
CA VAL A 102 8.63 5.65 0.21
C VAL A 102 7.17 5.98 0.51
N LEU A 103 6.31 4.96 0.69
CA LEU A 103 4.91 5.17 1.07
C LEU A 103 4.79 5.96 2.37
N LYS A 104 5.58 5.60 3.39
CA LYS A 104 5.58 6.29 4.68
C LYS A 104 6.08 7.73 4.56
N HIS A 105 7.08 7.94 3.70
CA HIS A 105 7.67 9.27 3.47
C HIS A 105 6.69 10.21 2.77
N LEU A 106 6.00 9.73 1.71
CA LEU A 106 5.09 10.55 0.91
C LEU A 106 3.71 10.75 1.57
N PHE A 107 3.16 9.71 2.17
CA PHE A 107 1.78 9.72 2.69
C PHE A 107 1.68 9.62 4.22
N GLY A 108 2.81 9.54 4.93
CA GLY A 108 2.84 9.39 6.37
C GLY A 108 2.32 8.03 6.85
N LYS A 109 1.81 8.00 8.10
CA LYS A 109 1.24 6.77 8.67
C LYS A 109 -0.17 6.52 8.15
N LEU A 110 -0.29 5.69 7.11
CA LEU A 110 -1.60 5.25 6.64
C LEU A 110 -2.22 4.26 7.65
N LYS A 111 -3.41 4.59 8.11
CA LYS A 111 -4.21 3.65 8.91
C LYS A 111 -4.77 2.59 7.97
N LYS A 112 -4.56 1.30 8.27
CA LYS A 112 -5.22 0.21 7.58
C LYS A 112 -6.74 0.37 7.76
N THR A 113 -7.48 0.53 6.68
CA THR A 113 -8.94 0.37 6.69
C THR A 113 -9.25 -1.11 6.56
N LYS A 114 -10.14 -1.63 7.40
CA LYS A 114 -10.51 -3.04 7.42
C LYS A 114 -11.24 -3.50 6.15
N LYS A 115 -11.78 -2.58 5.36
CA LYS A 115 -12.50 -2.87 4.11
C LYS A 115 -11.97 -1.95 3.01
N GLY A 116 -11.28 -2.51 2.03
CA GLY A 116 -11.00 -1.86 0.77
C GLY A 116 -12.08 -2.25 -0.21
N ASN A 117 -13.07 -1.36 -0.42
CA ASN A 117 -14.20 -1.68 -1.25
C ASN A 117 -14.59 -0.45 -2.05
N HIS A 118 -14.48 -0.55 -3.35
CA HIS A 118 -15.10 0.41 -4.24
C HIS A 118 -16.59 0.08 -4.30
N LYS A 119 -17.43 0.94 -3.72
CA LYS A 119 -18.88 0.79 -3.80
C LYS A 119 -19.32 1.03 -5.24
N THR A 120 -19.90 0.04 -5.87
CA THR A 120 -20.54 0.19 -7.18
C THR A 120 -22.04 0.34 -7.03
N LYS A 121 -22.67 1.05 -7.99
CA LYS A 121 -24.15 1.21 -8.04
C LYS A 121 -24.84 -0.04 -8.60
N PHE A 122 -24.09 -1.05 -9.03
CA PHE A 122 -24.65 -2.25 -9.67
C PHE A 122 -24.63 -3.42 -8.70
N SER A 123 -25.75 -4.15 -8.65
CA SER A 123 -25.85 -5.38 -7.87
C SER A 123 -25.36 -6.57 -8.69
N SER A 124 -24.38 -7.31 -8.22
CA SER A 124 -23.95 -8.61 -8.73
C SER A 124 -23.47 -9.51 -7.59
N SER A 125 -23.31 -10.80 -7.81
CA SER A 125 -23.15 -11.84 -6.79
C SER A 125 -21.77 -11.88 -6.11
N GLY A 126 -21.39 -10.87 -5.36
CA GLY A 126 -20.15 -10.78 -4.58
C GLY A 126 -20.42 -10.74 -3.09
N VAL A 127 -19.82 -11.65 -2.36
CA VAL A 127 -20.10 -11.96 -0.96
C VAL A 127 -19.47 -10.95 -0.01
N ASP A 128 -20.25 -9.99 0.47
CA ASP A 128 -20.07 -9.40 1.80
C ASP A 128 -21.47 -9.08 2.34
N ASP A 129 -21.91 -9.87 3.30
CA ASP A 129 -23.21 -9.69 3.95
C ASP A 129 -23.21 -8.38 4.74
N ASN A 130 -23.86 -7.37 4.21
CA ASN A 130 -24.29 -6.27 5.05
C ASN A 130 -25.49 -6.74 5.86
N LEU A 131 -25.50 -6.43 7.14
CA LEU A 131 -26.64 -6.65 8.03
C LEU A 131 -27.84 -5.78 7.68
N ASN A 132 -27.86 -5.11 6.54
CA ASN A 132 -28.96 -4.30 6.07
C ASN A 132 -29.94 -5.15 5.26
N ILE A 133 -31.22 -4.89 5.45
CA ILE A 133 -32.33 -5.55 4.77
C ILE A 133 -32.89 -4.56 3.75
N LYS A 134 -33.18 -5.05 2.52
CA LYS A 134 -33.87 -4.28 1.48
C LYS A 134 -35.10 -5.07 0.95
N GLY A 135 -36.05 -4.38 0.31
CA GLY A 135 -37.10 -5.04 -0.44
C GLY A 135 -36.54 -5.82 -1.63
N PHE A 136 -37.19 -6.93 -1.98
CA PHE A 136 -36.82 -7.78 -3.09
C PHE A 136 -36.99 -7.05 -4.44
N GLU A 137 -35.98 -7.09 -5.27
CA GLU A 137 -35.99 -6.64 -6.66
C GLU A 137 -35.74 -7.82 -7.61
N TYR A 138 -36.27 -7.73 -8.85
CA TYR A 138 -35.96 -8.75 -9.86
C TYR A 138 -34.49 -8.78 -10.19
N GLY A 139 -33.88 -9.98 -10.01
CA GLY A 139 -32.43 -10.20 -10.16
C GLY A 139 -31.72 -10.45 -8.85
N ASP A 140 -32.36 -10.24 -7.71
CA ASP A 140 -31.80 -10.63 -6.41
C ASP A 140 -31.75 -12.17 -6.28
N PRO A 141 -30.67 -12.75 -5.75
CA PRO A 141 -30.55 -14.17 -5.52
C PRO A 141 -31.58 -14.67 -4.51
N LEU A 142 -32.27 -15.77 -4.85
CA LEU A 142 -33.33 -16.34 -4.00
C LEU A 142 -32.82 -16.92 -2.66
N ASP A 143 -31.56 -17.32 -2.61
CA ASP A 143 -30.89 -17.82 -1.40
C ASP A 143 -30.70 -16.74 -0.32
N ARG A 144 -30.90 -15.47 -0.68
CA ARG A 144 -30.79 -14.32 0.25
C ARG A 144 -32.11 -13.84 0.79
N ILE A 145 -33.21 -14.47 0.45
CA ILE A 145 -34.52 -14.11 0.96
C ILE A 145 -34.61 -14.42 2.45
N LEU A 146 -34.99 -13.41 3.21
CA LEU A 146 -35.28 -13.54 4.64
C LEU A 146 -36.76 -14.00 4.83
N LEU A 147 -37.00 -15.31 4.77
CA LEU A 147 -38.32 -15.90 4.85
C LEU A 147 -39.06 -15.46 6.12
N THR A 148 -38.39 -15.41 7.26
CA THR A 148 -39.02 -15.01 8.54
C THR A 148 -39.55 -13.58 8.51
N GLU A 149 -38.74 -12.65 8.03
CA GLU A 149 -39.15 -11.24 7.94
C GLU A 149 -40.15 -11.01 6.82
N SER A 150 -40.05 -11.72 5.70
CA SER A 150 -41.00 -11.68 4.60
C SER A 150 -42.38 -12.19 5.02
N LEU A 151 -42.43 -13.31 5.74
CA LEU A 151 -43.70 -13.83 6.28
C LEU A 151 -44.31 -12.90 7.32
N LYS A 152 -43.51 -12.30 8.18
CA LYS A 152 -43.97 -11.31 9.14
C LYS A 152 -44.60 -10.09 8.43
N ASN A 153 -43.99 -9.60 7.37
CA ASN A 153 -44.50 -8.53 6.55
C ASN A 153 -45.86 -8.93 5.89
N ALA A 154 -45.93 -10.15 5.35
CA ALA A 154 -47.17 -10.67 4.75
C ALA A 154 -48.32 -10.76 5.76
N ILE A 155 -48.09 -11.21 7.00
CA ILE A 155 -49.08 -11.25 8.07
C ILE A 155 -49.56 -9.83 8.42
N ILE A 156 -48.59 -8.86 8.47
CA ILE A 156 -48.92 -7.47 8.76
C ILE A 156 -49.77 -6.85 7.62
N SER A 157 -49.45 -7.17 6.37
CA SER A 157 -50.11 -6.58 5.19
C SER A 157 -51.47 -7.23 4.85
N SER A 158 -51.61 -8.55 5.07
CA SER A 158 -52.81 -9.32 4.65
C SER A 158 -53.71 -9.75 5.82
N GLY A 159 -53.25 -9.63 7.08
CA GLY A 159 -53.96 -10.10 8.28
C GLY A 159 -53.74 -11.59 8.57
N GLU A 160 -54.04 -12.02 9.81
CA GLU A 160 -53.77 -13.38 10.30
C GLU A 160 -54.47 -14.52 9.57
N ASN A 161 -55.57 -14.22 8.86
CA ASN A 161 -56.44 -15.22 8.22
C ASN A 161 -56.17 -15.45 6.72
N ASP A 162 -55.33 -14.65 6.09
CA ASP A 162 -55.03 -14.75 4.65
C ASP A 162 -53.51 -14.56 4.41
N LEU A 163 -52.80 -15.67 4.45
CA LEU A 163 -51.32 -15.67 4.26
C LEU A 163 -51.00 -15.59 2.76
N THR A 164 -51.23 -14.44 2.15
CA THR A 164 -50.85 -14.19 0.77
C THR A 164 -49.55 -13.40 0.73
N LEU A 165 -48.45 -14.02 0.27
CA LEU A 165 -47.15 -13.38 0.13
C LEU A 165 -47.10 -12.52 -1.14
N LYS A 166 -47.03 -11.22 -1.01
CA LYS A 166 -46.89 -10.28 -2.12
C LYS A 166 -45.42 -9.94 -2.33
N LYS A 167 -45.06 -9.46 -3.51
CA LYS A 167 -43.64 -9.05 -3.82
C LYS A 167 -43.13 -8.00 -2.83
N GLU A 168 -43.99 -7.08 -2.42
CA GLU A 168 -43.69 -5.99 -1.50
C GLU A 168 -43.34 -6.48 -0.08
N ASP A 169 -43.79 -7.68 0.28
CA ASP A 169 -43.55 -8.29 1.58
C ASP A 169 -42.18 -9.00 1.63
N ILE A 170 -41.61 -9.32 0.46
CA ILE A 170 -40.38 -10.07 0.35
C ILE A 170 -39.19 -9.14 0.64
N VAL A 171 -38.36 -9.54 1.58
CA VAL A 171 -37.13 -8.84 1.95
C VAL A 171 -35.93 -9.75 1.81
N VAL A 172 -34.83 -9.14 1.40
CA VAL A 172 -33.55 -9.84 1.17
C VAL A 172 -32.42 -9.14 1.92
N TRP A 173 -31.36 -9.90 2.22
CA TRP A 173 -30.13 -9.31 2.69
C TRP A 173 -29.53 -8.40 1.62
N ASP A 174 -29.29 -7.14 1.96
CA ASP A 174 -28.61 -6.20 1.06
C ASP A 174 -27.15 -6.60 0.92
N SER A 175 -26.69 -6.77 -0.30
CA SER A 175 -25.31 -7.08 -0.61
C SER A 175 -24.64 -5.89 -1.28
N ASN A 176 -23.65 -5.34 -0.63
CA ASN A 176 -22.79 -4.38 -1.31
C ASN A 176 -21.82 -5.13 -2.24
N HIS A 177 -21.94 -4.81 -3.51
CA HIS A 177 -20.96 -5.30 -4.49
C HIS A 177 -19.68 -4.51 -4.38
N ASN A 178 -18.65 -5.25 -4.03
CA ASN A 178 -17.31 -4.75 -4.02
C ASN A 178 -16.65 -5.15 -5.33
N SER A 179 -16.52 -4.20 -6.26
CA SER A 179 -15.78 -4.45 -7.49
C SER A 179 -14.28 -4.41 -7.24
N GLN A 180 -13.56 -5.26 -7.97
CA GLN A 180 -12.11 -5.15 -8.13
C GLN A 180 -11.83 -4.06 -9.17
N MET A 181 -10.77 -3.30 -8.95
CA MET A 181 -10.30 -2.30 -9.89
C MET A 181 -8.94 -2.73 -10.43
N SER A 182 -8.76 -2.60 -11.75
CA SER A 182 -7.45 -2.72 -12.38
C SER A 182 -6.94 -1.32 -12.70
N THR A 183 -5.79 -0.98 -12.19
CA THR A 183 -5.14 0.31 -12.40
C THR A 183 -3.92 0.11 -13.27
N VAL A 184 -3.78 0.91 -14.33
CA VAL A 184 -2.55 0.98 -15.13
C VAL A 184 -1.89 2.32 -14.85
N LEU A 185 -0.67 2.27 -14.32
CA LEU A 185 0.16 3.44 -14.10
C LEU A 185 1.13 3.60 -15.26
N MET A 186 0.95 4.65 -16.02
CA MET A 186 1.84 4.99 -17.13
C MET A 186 2.90 5.98 -16.67
N ILE A 187 4.18 5.67 -16.89
CA ILE A 187 5.32 6.50 -16.51
C ILE A 187 6.06 6.91 -17.79
N ASP A 188 6.12 8.20 -18.01
CA ASP A 188 6.97 8.78 -19.06
C ASP A 188 8.44 8.67 -18.62
N VAL A 189 9.24 7.97 -19.42
CA VAL A 189 10.69 7.84 -19.24
C VAL A 189 11.47 8.47 -20.42
N SER A 190 10.80 9.31 -21.21
CA SER A 190 11.42 10.01 -22.33
C SER A 190 12.62 10.85 -21.91
N HIS A 191 13.51 11.12 -22.84
CA HIS A 191 14.75 11.87 -22.59
C HIS A 191 14.52 13.26 -22.00
N SER A 192 13.38 13.88 -22.29
CA SER A 192 12.96 15.16 -21.71
C SER A 192 12.78 15.15 -20.18
N MET A 193 12.58 13.96 -19.59
CA MET A 193 12.47 13.79 -18.15
C MET A 193 13.80 13.94 -17.40
N ILE A 194 14.93 13.87 -18.12
CA ILE A 194 16.30 14.00 -17.59
C ILE A 194 16.96 15.29 -18.06
N LEU A 195 16.50 15.88 -19.18
CA LEU A 195 17.07 17.10 -19.74
C LEU A 195 16.86 18.30 -18.78
N TYR A 196 17.78 19.26 -18.88
CA TYR A 196 17.79 20.51 -18.12
C TYR A 196 18.23 20.43 -16.67
N GLY A 197 18.92 19.34 -16.26
CA GLY A 197 19.47 19.22 -14.90
C GLY A 197 18.43 18.97 -13.81
N GLU A 198 17.17 18.75 -14.17
CA GLU A 198 16.11 18.34 -13.25
C GLU A 198 15.88 16.83 -13.34
N ASP A 199 16.16 16.12 -12.27
CA ASP A 199 15.80 14.71 -12.15
C ASP A 199 14.30 14.57 -11.85
N ARG A 200 13.49 14.38 -12.90
CA ARG A 200 12.04 14.16 -12.78
C ARG A 200 11.69 12.67 -12.67
N ILE A 201 12.61 11.79 -13.07
CA ILE A 201 12.37 10.33 -13.07
C ILE A 201 12.38 9.79 -11.64
N THR A 202 13.33 10.20 -10.78
CA THR A 202 13.38 9.71 -9.40
C THR A 202 12.13 10.04 -8.59
N PRO A 203 11.57 11.26 -8.61
CA PRO A 203 10.27 11.54 -8.00
C PRO A 203 9.14 10.69 -8.58
N ALA A 204 9.09 10.49 -9.90
CA ALA A 204 8.07 9.65 -10.53
C ALA A 204 8.16 8.19 -10.06
N LYS A 205 9.37 7.62 -9.99
CA LYS A 205 9.61 6.28 -9.41
C LYS A 205 9.16 6.19 -7.96
N LYS A 206 9.47 7.19 -7.12
CA LYS A 206 9.04 7.24 -5.73
C LYS A 206 7.51 7.23 -5.62
N VAL A 207 6.82 8.05 -6.41
CA VAL A 207 5.35 8.08 -6.43
C VAL A 207 4.77 6.74 -6.90
N ALA A 208 5.33 6.14 -7.96
CA ALA A 208 4.90 4.84 -8.46
C ALA A 208 5.04 3.74 -7.39
N MET A 209 6.19 3.65 -6.74
CA MET A 209 6.43 2.69 -5.66
C MET A 209 5.46 2.87 -4.49
N ALA A 210 5.19 4.11 -4.10
CA ALA A 210 4.25 4.43 -3.05
C ALA A 210 2.82 4.04 -3.43
N LEU A 211 2.39 4.31 -4.68
CA LEU A 211 1.06 3.97 -5.16
C LEU A 211 0.85 2.45 -5.21
N VAL A 212 1.84 1.68 -5.69
CA VAL A 212 1.80 0.21 -5.67
C VAL A 212 1.61 -0.31 -4.24
N GLU A 213 2.39 0.16 -3.29
CA GLU A 213 2.28 -0.29 -1.90
C GLU A 213 0.96 0.17 -1.26
N TYR A 214 0.47 1.37 -1.63
CA TYR A 214 -0.83 1.89 -1.19
C TYR A 214 -1.97 0.98 -1.65
N ILE A 215 -2.04 0.70 -2.96
CA ILE A 215 -3.10 -0.14 -3.54
C ILE A 215 -3.04 -1.54 -2.93
N LYS A 216 -1.87 -2.19 -2.90
CA LYS A 216 -1.71 -3.53 -2.32
C LYS A 216 -2.06 -3.61 -0.82
N THR A 217 -1.88 -2.51 -0.09
CA THR A 217 -2.19 -2.46 1.35
C THR A 217 -3.64 -2.14 1.62
N LYS A 218 -4.21 -1.21 0.85
CA LYS A 218 -5.56 -0.67 1.06
C LYS A 218 -6.63 -1.50 0.36
N PHE A 219 -6.31 -1.95 -0.86
CA PHE A 219 -7.20 -2.66 -1.76
C PHE A 219 -6.55 -3.97 -2.23
N PRO A 220 -6.46 -4.99 -1.38
CA PRO A 220 -5.70 -6.21 -1.68
C PRO A 220 -6.26 -7.04 -2.84
N LYS A 221 -7.50 -6.78 -3.25
CA LYS A 221 -8.16 -7.44 -4.39
C LYS A 221 -7.94 -6.71 -5.71
N ASP A 222 -7.47 -5.44 -5.66
CA ASP A 222 -7.21 -4.65 -6.85
C ASP A 222 -5.86 -5.03 -7.47
N THR A 223 -5.77 -4.87 -8.78
CA THR A 223 -4.52 -5.06 -9.53
C THR A 223 -3.92 -3.72 -9.93
N ILE A 224 -2.61 -3.67 -10.01
CA ILE A 224 -1.88 -2.52 -10.54
C ILE A 224 -0.75 -3.01 -11.44
N ASP A 225 -0.73 -2.48 -12.65
CA ASP A 225 0.31 -2.69 -13.64
C ASP A 225 1.03 -1.38 -13.90
N ILE A 226 2.34 -1.46 -14.18
CA ILE A 226 3.16 -0.30 -14.51
C ILE A 226 3.63 -0.43 -15.94
N LEU A 227 3.36 0.59 -16.73
CA LEU A 227 3.81 0.72 -18.11
C LEU A 227 4.75 1.92 -18.22
N SER A 228 5.99 1.70 -18.62
CA SER A 228 6.90 2.78 -18.99
C SER A 228 6.81 3.03 -20.50
N PHE A 229 6.84 4.29 -20.90
CA PHE A 229 6.85 4.71 -22.30
C PHE A 229 7.80 5.91 -22.46
N GLY A 230 8.35 6.05 -23.66
CA GLY A 230 9.30 7.08 -24.01
C GLY A 230 10.36 6.54 -24.95
N ASP A 231 11.04 7.43 -25.67
CA ASP A 231 12.15 7.12 -26.59
C ASP A 231 13.49 7.20 -25.85
#